data_18e17b367deb91959fab87ed4855bc96
#
_entry.id   18e17b367deb91959fab87ed4855bc96
#
_cell.length_a   1.000
_cell.length_b   1.000
_cell.length_c   1.000
_cell.angle_alpha   90.00
_cell.angle_beta   90.00
_cell.angle_gamma   90.00
#
_symmetry.space_group_name_H-M   'P 1'
#
loop_
_entity.id
_entity.type
_entity.pdbx_description
1 polymer ?
#
loop_
_entity_poly.entity_id
_entity_poly.type
_entity_poly.pdbx_seq_one_letter_code
_entity_poly.pdbx_strand_id
1 'polypeptide(L)'
;YSSVILRDTVQRHSIRNVEMLERVVKFVFDNIGNKLNAKNIADYFKSQQRKVDINTIYNYLNALDSAFVIQRIPRYDIKGKEILQTNEKYFVSDLSLIYSVMGYRDRLIGGMLENLVCMELKRRGYEVYVGKQDEKEVDFVAIRREEKIYVQVTYQLGLQATIDREFAPLLAIDDHYPKYVVSMDDLW
;
A
#
# COMPACT_ATOMS: atom_id res chain seq x y z
N TYR A 1 13.34 18.25 1.38
CA TYR A 1 13.07 17.20 0.39
C TYR A 1 11.58 17.14 0.02
N SER A 2 10.70 17.10 1.00
CA SER A 2 9.23 17.07 0.78
C SER A 2 8.70 18.30 0.05
N SER A 3 9.27 19.49 0.29
CA SER A 3 8.80 20.74 -0.33
C SER A 3 9.04 20.79 -1.84
N VAL A 4 10.09 20.19 -2.37
CA VAL A 4 10.41 20.20 -3.81
C VAL A 4 9.47 19.28 -4.57
N ILE A 5 9.30 18.04 -4.10
CA ILE A 5 8.42 17.03 -4.73
C ILE A 5 6.96 17.50 -4.72
N LEU A 6 6.48 17.98 -3.57
CA LEU A 6 5.13 18.52 -3.47
C LEU A 6 4.93 19.77 -4.32
N ARG A 7 5.94 20.64 -4.42
CA ARG A 7 5.88 21.85 -5.27
C ARG A 7 5.73 21.49 -6.74
N ASP A 8 6.48 20.52 -7.25
CA ASP A 8 6.37 20.07 -8.63
C ASP A 8 4.98 19.45 -8.89
N THR A 9 4.50 18.60 -7.99
CA THR A 9 3.15 18.02 -8.04
C THR A 9 2.07 19.10 -8.06
N VAL A 10 2.17 20.10 -7.20
CA VAL A 10 1.24 21.25 -7.13
C VAL A 10 1.21 22.02 -8.45
N GLN A 11 2.37 22.31 -9.03
CA GLN A 11 2.46 23.06 -10.28
C GLN A 11 1.90 22.26 -11.46
N ARG A 12 2.31 21.00 -11.63
CA ARG A 12 1.87 20.14 -12.75
C ARG A 12 0.36 19.86 -12.74
N HIS A 13 -0.22 19.69 -11.57
CA HIS A 13 -1.63 19.33 -11.43
C HIS A 13 -2.53 20.51 -11.03
N SER A 14 -2.00 21.75 -11.06
CA SER A 14 -2.74 22.98 -10.73
C SER A 14 -3.50 22.91 -9.40
N ILE A 15 -2.88 22.33 -8.39
CA ILE A 15 -3.48 22.13 -7.07
C ILE A 15 -3.55 23.47 -6.34
N ARG A 16 -4.78 23.92 -6.03
CA ARG A 16 -5.02 25.21 -5.37
C ARG A 16 -4.85 25.15 -3.86
N ASN A 17 -5.25 24.05 -3.24
CA ASN A 17 -5.19 23.90 -1.78
C ASN A 17 -4.02 22.99 -1.38
N VAL A 18 -2.83 23.59 -1.26
CA VAL A 18 -1.58 22.90 -0.91
C VAL A 18 -1.65 22.33 0.51
N GLU A 19 -2.24 23.07 1.46
CA GLU A 19 -2.38 22.61 2.85
C GLU A 19 -3.20 21.31 2.92
N MET A 20 -4.29 21.23 2.16
CA MET A 20 -5.10 20.02 2.12
C MET A 20 -4.34 18.84 1.47
N LEU A 21 -3.57 19.09 0.40
CA LEU A 21 -2.70 18.08 -0.20
C LEU A 21 -1.70 17.52 0.81
N GLU A 22 -1.01 18.39 1.57
CA GLU A 22 -0.06 17.96 2.60
C GLU A 22 -0.73 17.11 3.69
N ARG A 23 -1.97 17.43 4.06
CA ARG A 23 -2.74 16.62 5.01
C ARG A 23 -3.10 15.25 4.42
N VAL A 24 -3.47 15.20 3.15
CA VAL A 24 -3.72 13.93 2.45
C VAL A 24 -2.45 13.09 2.39
N VAL A 25 -1.30 13.69 2.07
CA VAL A 25 0.00 12.99 2.09
C VAL A 25 0.28 12.39 3.47
N LYS A 26 0.14 13.18 4.54
CA LYS A 26 0.34 12.69 5.92
C LYS A 26 -0.61 11.54 6.25
N PHE A 27 -1.88 11.65 5.84
CA PHE A 27 -2.86 10.60 6.08
C PHE A 27 -2.50 9.31 5.35
N VAL A 28 -2.09 9.39 4.07
CA VAL A 28 -1.67 8.22 3.28
C VAL A 28 -0.44 7.57 3.89
N PHE A 29 0.56 8.35 4.28
CA PHE A 29 1.78 7.84 4.91
C PHE A 29 1.52 7.18 6.26
N ASP A 30 0.57 7.73 7.03
CA ASP A 30 0.15 7.20 8.32
C ASP A 30 -0.63 5.88 8.22
N ASN A 31 -1.14 5.60 7.03
CA ASN A 31 -1.93 4.41 6.70
C ASN A 31 -1.26 3.51 5.63
N ILE A 32 0.06 3.61 5.51
CA ILE A 32 0.81 2.78 4.57
C ILE A 32 0.58 1.28 4.85
N GLY A 33 0.35 0.50 3.80
CA GLY A 33 0.00 -0.93 3.92
C GLY A 33 -1.46 -1.20 4.27
N ASN A 34 -2.24 -0.18 4.64
CA ASN A 34 -3.68 -0.33 4.92
C ASN A 34 -4.53 -0.09 3.66
N LYS A 35 -5.70 -0.73 3.62
CA LYS A 35 -6.70 -0.46 2.58
C LYS A 35 -7.21 0.97 2.70
N LEU A 36 -7.09 1.72 1.63
CA LEU A 36 -7.58 3.09 1.54
C LEU A 36 -8.45 3.30 0.32
N ASN A 37 -9.39 4.22 0.45
CA ASN A 37 -10.12 4.78 -0.68
C ASN A 37 -10.40 6.27 -0.41
N ALA A 38 -10.73 7.01 -1.45
CA ALA A 38 -10.96 8.44 -1.33
C ALA A 38 -12.11 8.80 -0.37
N LYS A 39 -13.12 7.92 -0.25
CA LYS A 39 -14.22 8.10 0.69
C LYS A 39 -13.73 8.04 2.14
N ASN A 40 -12.92 7.04 2.50
CA ASN A 40 -12.37 6.91 3.85
C ASN A 40 -11.56 8.13 4.24
N ILE A 41 -10.77 8.67 3.31
CA ILE A 41 -9.98 9.90 3.51
C ILE A 41 -10.90 11.10 3.71
N ALA A 42 -11.93 11.26 2.87
CA ALA A 42 -12.89 12.35 2.99
C ALA A 42 -13.69 12.28 4.31
N ASP A 43 -14.13 11.08 4.71
CA ASP A 43 -14.84 10.84 5.97
C ASP A 43 -13.95 11.16 7.19
N TYR A 44 -12.67 10.80 7.14
CA TYR A 44 -11.70 11.19 8.17
C TYR A 44 -11.59 12.70 8.29
N PHE A 45 -11.42 13.45 7.20
CA PHE A 45 -11.34 14.91 7.27
C PHE A 45 -12.65 15.55 7.70
N LYS A 46 -13.78 14.98 7.32
CA LYS A 46 -15.09 15.40 7.80
C LYS A 46 -15.23 15.27 9.32
N SER A 47 -14.71 14.17 9.91
CA SER A 47 -14.69 13.98 11.37
C SER A 47 -13.82 15.03 12.09
N GLN A 48 -12.83 15.59 11.39
CA GLN A 48 -11.98 16.69 11.85
C GLN A 48 -12.58 18.07 11.54
N GLN A 49 -13.89 18.15 11.26
CA GLN A 49 -14.64 19.38 10.87
C GLN A 49 -14.09 20.06 9.60
N ARG A 50 -13.43 19.31 8.72
CA ARG A 50 -12.88 19.75 7.45
C ARG A 50 -13.63 19.10 6.31
N LYS A 51 -14.43 19.88 5.59
CA LYS A 51 -15.14 19.38 4.41
C LYS A 51 -14.20 19.37 3.21
N VAL A 52 -14.03 18.21 2.60
CA VAL A 52 -13.35 18.04 1.33
C VAL A 52 -14.21 17.12 0.45
N ASP A 53 -14.30 17.47 -0.81
CA ASP A 53 -15.03 16.65 -1.79
C ASP A 53 -14.22 15.38 -2.14
N ILE A 54 -14.92 14.27 -2.35
CA ILE A 54 -14.30 12.98 -2.68
C ILE A 54 -13.50 13.06 -3.98
N ASN A 55 -14.01 13.80 -4.99
CA ASN A 55 -13.30 13.98 -6.26
C ASN A 55 -12.00 14.76 -6.06
N THR A 56 -11.97 15.71 -5.12
CA THR A 56 -10.74 16.42 -4.76
C THR A 56 -9.70 15.46 -4.20
N ILE A 57 -10.11 14.52 -3.33
CA ILE A 57 -9.21 13.48 -2.81
C ILE A 57 -8.71 12.58 -3.93
N TYR A 58 -9.60 12.12 -4.85
CA TYR A 58 -9.17 11.34 -6.02
C TYR A 58 -8.14 12.09 -6.86
N ASN A 59 -8.34 13.38 -7.12
CA ASN A 59 -7.39 14.20 -7.88
C ASN A 59 -6.04 14.29 -7.16
N TYR A 60 -6.02 14.43 -5.85
CA TYR A 60 -4.77 14.46 -5.07
C TYR A 60 -4.05 13.12 -5.11
N LEU A 61 -4.76 11.99 -4.92
CA LEU A 61 -4.17 10.66 -5.01
C LEU A 61 -3.60 10.40 -6.41
N ASN A 62 -4.33 10.76 -7.46
CA ASN A 62 -3.85 10.63 -8.85
C ASN A 62 -2.62 11.52 -9.12
N ALA A 63 -2.60 12.74 -8.60
CA ALA A 63 -1.46 13.62 -8.75
C ALA A 63 -0.20 13.07 -8.05
N LEU A 64 -0.36 12.53 -6.83
CA LEU A 64 0.74 11.93 -6.06
C LEU A 64 1.25 10.63 -6.72
N ASP A 65 0.36 9.81 -7.26
CA ASP A 65 0.70 8.58 -7.99
C ASP A 65 1.45 8.91 -9.30
N SER A 66 0.94 9.88 -10.08
CA SER A 66 1.59 10.36 -11.31
C SER A 66 2.95 11.01 -11.08
N ALA A 67 3.16 11.59 -9.89
CA ALA A 67 4.44 12.17 -9.47
C ALA A 67 5.38 11.13 -8.81
N PHE A 68 5.00 9.87 -8.77
CA PHE A 68 5.75 8.79 -8.10
C PHE A 68 6.05 9.08 -6.61
N VAL A 69 5.23 9.88 -5.95
CA VAL A 69 5.31 10.06 -4.49
C VAL A 69 4.73 8.84 -3.79
N ILE A 70 3.59 8.39 -4.27
CA ILE A 70 2.95 7.14 -3.87
C ILE A 70 2.77 6.23 -5.07
N GLN A 71 2.48 4.97 -4.82
CA GLN A 71 2.11 4.00 -5.83
C GLN A 71 0.83 3.30 -5.41
N ARG A 72 -0.17 3.35 -6.27
CA ARG A 72 -1.43 2.67 -6.10
C ARG A 72 -1.29 1.21 -6.47
N ILE A 73 -1.63 0.32 -5.56
CA ILE A 73 -1.61 -1.13 -5.76
C ILE A 73 -3.06 -1.62 -5.73
N PRO A 74 -3.61 -2.01 -6.89
CA PRO A 74 -4.98 -2.50 -7.00
C PRO A 74 -5.13 -3.86 -6.34
N ARG A 75 -6.37 -4.25 -6.06
CA ARG A 75 -6.67 -5.58 -5.52
C ARG A 75 -6.92 -6.58 -6.64
N TYR A 76 -6.57 -7.82 -6.37
CA TYR A 76 -6.79 -8.95 -7.25
C TYR A 76 -7.58 -10.04 -6.52
N ASP A 77 -8.76 -10.39 -7.05
CA ASP A 77 -9.51 -11.54 -6.56
C ASP A 77 -8.85 -12.81 -7.08
N ILE A 78 -8.23 -13.58 -6.17
CA ILE A 78 -7.45 -14.77 -6.52
C ILE A 78 -8.37 -15.86 -7.09
N LYS A 79 -9.57 -16.01 -6.54
CA LYS A 79 -10.57 -16.98 -6.95
C LYS A 79 -11.27 -16.57 -8.23
N GLY A 80 -11.69 -15.31 -8.31
CA GLY A 80 -12.35 -14.74 -9.50
C GLY A 80 -11.39 -14.46 -10.65
N LYS A 81 -10.08 -14.40 -10.38
CA LYS A 81 -9.01 -14.05 -11.35
C LYS A 81 -9.24 -12.71 -12.03
N GLU A 82 -9.68 -11.72 -11.26
CA GLU A 82 -10.00 -10.38 -11.75
C GLU A 82 -9.43 -9.26 -10.87
N ILE A 83 -9.18 -8.10 -11.49
CA ILE A 83 -8.73 -6.90 -10.78
C ILE A 83 -9.96 -6.17 -10.23
N LEU A 84 -9.94 -5.89 -8.92
CA LEU A 84 -11.02 -5.18 -8.24
C LEU A 84 -10.78 -3.66 -8.26
N GLN A 85 -11.84 -2.91 -8.48
CA GLN A 85 -11.79 -1.44 -8.62
C GLN A 85 -11.82 -0.67 -7.29
N THR A 86 -11.81 -1.35 -6.14
CA THR A 86 -12.03 -0.73 -4.83
C THR A 86 -11.10 -1.25 -3.76
N ASN A 87 -10.87 -0.42 -2.72
CA ASN A 87 -10.07 -0.76 -1.54
C ASN A 87 -8.61 -1.13 -1.88
N GLU A 88 -7.97 -0.28 -2.63
CA GLU A 88 -6.56 -0.37 -3.00
C GLU A 88 -5.66 -0.14 -1.77
N LYS A 89 -4.41 -0.55 -1.86
CA LYS A 89 -3.35 -0.08 -0.93
C LYS A 89 -2.50 0.97 -1.64
N TYR A 90 -1.94 1.87 -0.83
CA TYR A 90 -0.98 2.85 -1.31
C TYR A 90 0.35 2.65 -0.60
N PHE A 91 1.41 2.62 -1.40
CA PHE A 91 2.78 2.51 -0.93
C PHE A 91 3.58 3.73 -1.36
N VAL A 92 4.68 4.02 -0.68
CA VAL A 92 5.53 5.16 -0.98
C VAL A 92 6.69 4.69 -1.86
N SER A 93 7.02 5.45 -2.89
CA SER A 93 8.13 5.09 -3.79
C SER A 93 9.49 5.14 -3.11
N ASP A 94 9.62 5.95 -2.05
CA ASP A 94 10.84 6.08 -1.26
C ASP A 94 10.47 6.22 0.24
N LEU A 95 10.88 5.25 1.05
CA LEU A 95 10.61 5.25 2.49
C LEU A 95 11.20 6.47 3.23
N SER A 96 12.23 7.11 2.69
CA SER A 96 12.79 8.33 3.27
C SER A 96 11.77 9.47 3.32
N LEU A 97 10.78 9.47 2.43
CA LEU A 97 9.68 10.44 2.45
C LEU A 97 8.82 10.31 3.70
N ILE A 98 8.56 9.07 4.15
CA ILE A 98 7.82 8.83 5.40
C ILE A 98 8.59 9.42 6.57
N TYR A 99 9.88 9.12 6.69
CA TYR A 99 10.73 9.67 7.77
C TYR A 99 10.81 11.18 7.74
N SER A 100 10.89 11.79 6.55
CA SER A 100 10.99 13.25 6.42
C SER A 100 9.70 13.99 6.79
N VAL A 101 8.54 13.36 6.61
CA VAL A 101 7.21 13.97 6.84
C VAL A 101 6.65 13.60 8.21
N MET A 102 6.84 12.36 8.65
CA MET A 102 6.20 11.78 9.84
C MET A 102 7.17 11.57 11.02
N GLY A 103 8.49 11.55 10.77
CA GLY A 103 9.47 11.07 11.71
C GLY A 103 9.39 9.55 11.89
N TYR A 104 10.19 9.04 12.83
CA TYR A 104 10.17 7.62 13.18
C TYR A 104 8.92 7.25 13.99
N ARG A 105 8.26 6.14 13.62
CA ARG A 105 7.07 5.63 14.30
C ARG A 105 7.03 4.11 14.26
N ASP A 106 7.15 3.46 15.42
CA ASP A 106 7.15 1.98 15.55
C ASP A 106 5.92 1.32 14.92
N ARG A 107 4.75 1.94 15.05
CA ARG A 107 3.48 1.41 14.52
C ARG A 107 3.44 1.30 12.98
N LEU A 108 4.36 1.96 12.28
CA LEU A 108 4.44 1.90 10.81
C LEU A 108 5.37 0.78 10.32
N ILE A 109 6.11 0.08 11.19
CA ILE A 109 7.11 -0.91 10.79
C ILE A 109 6.52 -1.99 9.88
N GLY A 110 5.35 -2.54 10.23
CA GLY A 110 4.69 -3.56 9.39
C GLY A 110 4.39 -3.04 7.98
N GLY A 111 3.72 -1.88 7.88
CA GLY A 111 3.43 -1.27 6.59
C GLY A 111 4.67 -0.86 5.79
N MET A 112 5.76 -0.48 6.48
CA MET A 112 7.05 -0.16 5.85
C MET A 112 7.74 -1.41 5.30
N LEU A 113 7.63 -2.56 5.96
CA LEU A 113 8.12 -3.84 5.45
C LEU A 113 7.31 -4.28 4.22
N GLU A 114 5.98 -4.20 4.28
CA GLU A 114 5.15 -4.44 3.10
C GLU A 114 5.56 -3.50 1.95
N ASN A 115 5.80 -2.21 2.24
CA ASN A 115 6.26 -1.25 1.24
C ASN A 115 7.59 -1.67 0.60
N LEU A 116 8.55 -2.08 1.41
CA LEU A 116 9.86 -2.52 0.92
C LEU A 116 9.73 -3.73 -0.01
N VAL A 117 8.94 -4.72 0.40
CA VAL A 117 8.68 -5.92 -0.41
C VAL A 117 7.94 -5.56 -1.71
N CYS A 118 6.93 -4.68 -1.65
CA CYS A 118 6.21 -4.20 -2.82
C CYS A 118 7.16 -3.55 -3.83
N MET A 119 8.02 -2.62 -3.36
CA MET A 119 8.99 -1.94 -4.23
C MET A 119 10.01 -2.91 -4.82
N GLU A 120 10.47 -3.90 -4.06
CA GLU A 120 11.39 -4.92 -4.56
C GLU A 120 10.74 -5.81 -5.61
N LEU A 121 9.49 -6.24 -5.42
CA LEU A 121 8.75 -7.00 -6.43
C LEU A 121 8.62 -6.20 -7.73
N LYS A 122 8.26 -4.91 -7.65
CA LYS A 122 8.17 -4.02 -8.82
C LYS A 122 9.53 -3.83 -9.48
N ARG A 123 10.61 -3.66 -8.70
CA ARG A 123 11.98 -3.55 -9.21
C ARG A 123 12.40 -4.80 -10.00
N ARG A 124 11.91 -5.97 -9.59
CA ARG A 124 12.11 -7.24 -10.31
C ARG A 124 11.23 -7.40 -11.55
N GLY A 125 10.40 -6.41 -11.85
CA GLY A 125 9.54 -6.38 -13.04
C GLY A 125 8.23 -7.12 -12.88
N TYR A 126 7.77 -7.38 -11.65
CA TYR A 126 6.44 -7.90 -11.40
C TYR A 126 5.39 -6.79 -11.46
N GLU A 127 4.23 -7.11 -12.03
CA GLU A 127 2.98 -6.43 -11.73
C GLU A 127 2.48 -6.89 -10.38
N VAL A 128 2.25 -5.94 -9.47
CA VAL A 128 1.94 -6.24 -8.06
C VAL A 128 0.52 -5.84 -7.73
N TYR A 129 -0.18 -6.74 -7.04
CA TYR A 129 -1.55 -6.58 -6.59
C TYR A 129 -1.67 -6.98 -5.12
N VAL A 130 -2.68 -6.44 -4.42
CA VAL A 130 -3.11 -6.94 -3.11
C VAL A 130 -4.07 -8.11 -3.34
N GLY A 131 -3.75 -9.29 -2.81
CA GLY A 131 -4.58 -10.48 -3.01
C GLY A 131 -5.83 -10.47 -2.14
N LYS A 132 -6.96 -10.88 -2.72
CA LYS A 132 -8.17 -11.23 -2.00
C LYS A 132 -8.44 -12.72 -2.19
N GLN A 133 -8.49 -13.47 -1.07
CA GLN A 133 -8.86 -14.88 -1.04
C GLN A 133 -10.07 -15.03 -0.11
N ASP A 134 -11.27 -15.08 -0.69
CA ASP A 134 -12.54 -15.01 0.06
C ASP A 134 -12.57 -13.78 0.98
N GLU A 135 -12.66 -13.97 2.30
CA GLU A 135 -12.62 -12.88 3.29
C GLU A 135 -11.20 -12.55 3.79
N LYS A 136 -10.20 -13.32 3.36
CA LYS A 136 -8.80 -13.12 3.77
C LYS A 136 -8.05 -12.26 2.75
N GLU A 137 -7.00 -11.59 3.22
CA GLU A 137 -6.07 -10.86 2.39
C GLU A 137 -4.77 -11.66 2.25
N VAL A 138 -4.17 -11.59 1.07
CA VAL A 138 -2.78 -11.93 0.81
C VAL A 138 -2.08 -10.63 0.46
N ASP A 139 -0.98 -10.31 1.14
CA ASP A 139 -0.35 -9.00 0.99
C ASP A 139 -0.01 -8.70 -0.46
N PHE A 140 0.57 -9.67 -1.18
CA PHE A 140 0.87 -9.50 -2.59
C PHE A 140 0.59 -10.72 -3.44
N VAL A 141 -0.02 -10.46 -4.60
CA VAL A 141 -0.01 -11.31 -5.79
C VAL A 141 0.90 -10.61 -6.79
N ALA A 142 1.99 -11.25 -7.16
CA ALA A 142 2.96 -10.67 -8.09
C ALA A 142 3.02 -11.50 -9.36
N ILE A 143 2.82 -10.86 -10.51
CA ILE A 143 2.69 -11.51 -11.83
C ILE A 143 3.75 -10.93 -12.76
N ARG A 144 4.51 -11.80 -13.42
CA ARG A 144 5.48 -11.42 -14.43
C ARG A 144 5.48 -12.45 -15.57
N ARG A 145 4.95 -12.07 -16.73
CA ARG A 145 4.72 -12.99 -17.86
C ARG A 145 3.86 -14.18 -17.43
N GLU A 146 4.42 -15.40 -17.45
CA GLU A 146 3.77 -16.64 -17.01
C GLU A 146 4.01 -16.97 -15.53
N GLU A 147 4.91 -16.25 -14.87
CA GLU A 147 5.19 -16.43 -13.45
C GLU A 147 4.15 -15.73 -12.60
N LYS A 148 3.67 -16.39 -11.58
CA LYS A 148 2.86 -15.83 -10.52
C LYS A 148 3.39 -16.31 -9.18
N ILE A 149 3.49 -15.42 -8.21
CA ILE A 149 3.86 -15.76 -6.84
C ILE A 149 2.90 -15.06 -5.87
N TYR A 150 2.75 -15.63 -4.69
CA TYR A 150 2.02 -15.07 -3.58
C TYR A 150 2.98 -14.77 -2.45
N VAL A 151 2.86 -13.61 -1.84
CA VAL A 151 3.77 -13.16 -0.79
C VAL A 151 2.96 -12.61 0.37
N GLN A 152 3.27 -13.10 1.57
CA GLN A 152 2.81 -12.56 2.84
C GLN A 152 4.01 -11.93 3.55
N VAL A 153 3.81 -10.81 4.23
CA VAL A 153 4.88 -10.06 4.89
C VAL A 153 4.56 -9.88 6.37
N THR A 154 5.48 -10.26 7.22
CA THR A 154 5.34 -10.08 8.67
C THR A 154 6.63 -9.59 9.30
N TYR A 155 6.56 -8.89 10.42
CA TYR A 155 7.76 -8.46 11.14
C TYR A 155 8.47 -9.65 11.76
N GLN A 156 7.76 -10.49 12.50
CA GLN A 156 8.30 -11.69 13.15
C GLN A 156 7.25 -12.80 13.20
N LEU A 157 7.71 -14.04 13.06
CA LEU A 157 6.89 -15.25 13.16
C LEU A 157 6.82 -15.82 14.58
N GLY A 158 7.69 -15.45 15.46
CA GLY A 158 7.95 -15.82 16.86
C GLY A 158 6.96 -16.74 17.60
N LEU A 159 5.66 -16.54 17.43
CA LEU A 159 4.61 -17.35 18.10
C LEU A 159 3.84 -18.20 17.09
N GLN A 160 3.45 -19.42 17.49
CA GLN A 160 2.68 -20.35 16.64
C GLN A 160 1.39 -19.68 16.10
N ALA A 161 0.68 -18.91 16.91
CA ALA A 161 -0.52 -18.18 16.47
C ALA A 161 -0.25 -17.17 15.35
N THR A 162 0.93 -16.53 15.34
CA THR A 162 1.36 -15.65 14.25
C THR A 162 1.66 -16.46 13.00
N ILE A 163 2.40 -17.56 13.14
CA ILE A 163 2.68 -18.48 12.03
C ILE A 163 1.36 -18.93 11.37
N ASP A 164 0.42 -19.43 12.16
CA ASP A 164 -0.86 -19.91 11.66
C ASP A 164 -1.64 -18.80 10.92
N ARG A 165 -1.62 -17.57 11.47
CA ARG A 165 -2.28 -16.42 10.86
C ARG A 165 -1.67 -16.04 9.52
N GLU A 166 -0.33 -15.98 9.42
CA GLU A 166 0.37 -15.54 8.21
C GLU A 166 0.34 -16.61 7.10
N PHE A 167 0.36 -17.89 7.46
CA PHE A 167 0.30 -18.96 6.49
C PHE A 167 -1.13 -19.31 6.03
N ALA A 168 -2.14 -19.10 6.88
CA ALA A 168 -3.52 -19.48 6.57
C ALA A 168 -4.10 -18.89 5.27
N PRO A 169 -3.85 -17.62 4.88
CA PRO A 169 -4.30 -17.10 3.59
C PRO A 169 -3.64 -17.80 2.41
N LEU A 170 -2.35 -18.08 2.51
CA LEU A 170 -1.57 -18.73 1.46
C LEU A 170 -1.97 -20.20 1.28
N LEU A 171 -2.19 -20.93 2.37
CA LEU A 171 -2.61 -22.34 2.35
C LEU A 171 -4.03 -22.52 1.81
N ALA A 172 -4.87 -21.48 1.89
CA ALA A 172 -6.22 -21.52 1.32
C ALA A 172 -6.25 -21.35 -0.21
N ILE A 173 -5.13 -21.00 -0.84
CA ILE A 173 -5.04 -20.85 -2.30
C ILE A 173 -4.79 -22.22 -2.93
N ASP A 174 -5.77 -22.70 -3.70
CA ASP A 174 -5.72 -23.99 -4.39
C ASP A 174 -5.15 -23.82 -5.81
N ASP A 175 -3.84 -23.52 -5.87
CA ASP A 175 -3.07 -23.53 -7.12
C ASP A 175 -1.60 -23.90 -6.88
N HIS A 176 -0.85 -24.10 -7.98
CA HIS A 176 0.54 -24.59 -7.95
C HIS A 176 1.60 -23.47 -7.89
N TYR A 177 1.19 -22.22 -7.85
CA TYR A 177 2.14 -21.13 -7.84
C TYR A 177 2.87 -21.02 -6.50
N PRO A 178 4.15 -20.60 -6.49
CA PRO A 178 4.92 -20.44 -5.27
C PRO A 178 4.28 -19.46 -4.28
N LYS A 179 4.37 -19.80 -3.00
CA LYS A 179 3.82 -19.05 -1.88
C LYS A 179 4.95 -18.78 -0.89
N TYR A 180 5.16 -17.52 -0.55
CA TYR A 180 6.27 -17.08 0.31
C TYR A 180 5.74 -16.31 1.50
N VAL A 181 6.38 -16.50 2.66
CA VAL A 181 6.28 -15.61 3.81
C VAL A 181 7.64 -14.94 3.97
N VAL A 182 7.64 -13.61 3.99
CA VAL A 182 8.83 -12.78 4.20
C VAL A 182 8.77 -12.19 5.60
N SER A 183 9.80 -12.44 6.40
CA SER A 183 9.91 -11.91 7.76
C SER A 183 11.30 -11.37 8.05
N MET A 184 11.44 -10.72 9.22
CA MET A 184 12.72 -10.27 9.76
C MET A 184 13.34 -11.27 10.74
N ASP A 185 12.81 -12.51 10.79
CA ASP A 185 13.38 -13.56 11.63
C ASP A 185 14.68 -14.10 11.03
N ASP A 186 15.68 -14.32 11.89
CA ASP A 186 16.94 -15.02 11.58
C ASP A 186 16.71 -16.56 11.66
N LEU A 187 15.79 -17.08 10.86
CA LEU A 187 15.54 -18.52 10.79
C LEU A 187 16.47 -19.14 9.74
N TRP A 188 17.44 -19.88 10.21
CA TRP A 188 18.39 -20.68 9.41
C TRP A 188 18.20 -22.15 9.71
#